data_c431ba0f608e561c0ce0bbbda63fa326
#
_entry.id   c431ba0f608e561c0ce0bbbda63fa326
#
_cell.length_a   1.000
_cell.length_b   1.000
_cell.length_c   1.000
_cell.angle_alpha   90.00
_cell.angle_beta   90.00
_cell.angle_gamma   90.00
#
_symmetry.space_group_name_H-M   'P 1'
#
loop_
_entity.id
_entity.type
_entity.pdbx_description
1 polymer ?
#
loop_
_entity_poly.entity_id
_entity_poly.type
_entity_poly.pdbx_seq_one_letter_code
_entity_poly.pdbx_strand_id
1 'polypeptide(L)'
;MLARFFKDRRGGVAPFLGLAIIPLVGLVGAAVDYSRANAMRTSMQAATDATALMLSQEAGTLPGEALGEKATGYFNAVFNHPDALNVTLTPTLNQPQQGSFSLHLAGRATIKTVFVGLLGRPHIDLFTSSEVLWGIKKLNLALALDNTGSMASSGKMTALKDAAHNLLATLKNAEKTPGDIKVSIIPFAVDVNVGTSNVGSNWIDWADWNAANGSCSSSTWWHDLAQSFCTPNGYVWTPNNHNTWNGCVNDRDQNNDTTNTAAAAGSPATMYRAHQASACPVAMMTLSTDWIALNAKIDAMTPTGNTNVTIGLQVAWQSLSPVAPFNAPAPSPDLDKVIILLTDGTNTQNRWSSTASAIDARTQKACDNAKADNIKIYTVRVIEGNAALLQNCATKPDMYYDVQQAAQLAGVFTSIAQNLANLRIAK
;
A
#
# COMPACT_ATOMS: atom_id res chain seq x y z
N MET A 1 25.86 74.54 -42.50
CA MET A 1 26.11 73.73 -41.29
C MET A 1 27.05 72.54 -41.54
N LEU A 2 26.93 71.79 -42.62
CA LEU A 2 27.79 70.65 -42.95
C LEU A 2 29.30 71.01 -43.10
N ALA A 3 29.67 72.17 -43.65
CA ALA A 3 31.06 72.53 -43.83
C ALA A 3 31.84 72.89 -42.53
N ARG A 4 31.11 73.17 -41.41
CA ARG A 4 31.71 73.35 -40.07
C ARG A 4 31.94 71.97 -39.38
N PHE A 5 31.14 71.00 -39.69
CA PHE A 5 31.25 69.66 -39.13
C PHE A 5 32.50 68.91 -39.62
N PHE A 6 32.92 69.12 -40.87
CA PHE A 6 34.14 68.53 -41.43
C PHE A 6 35.44 69.26 -40.99
N LYS A 7 35.33 70.37 -40.30
CA LYS A 7 36.52 71.18 -39.88
C LYS A 7 36.81 71.16 -38.39
N ASP A 8 35.90 70.48 -37.61
CA ASP A 8 36.06 70.37 -36.17
C ASP A 8 36.98 69.17 -35.84
N ARG A 9 38.21 69.46 -35.44
CA ARG A 9 39.21 68.46 -35.01
C ARG A 9 39.02 67.98 -33.57
N ARG A 10 37.95 68.35 -32.89
CA ARG A 10 37.64 67.93 -31.53
C ARG A 10 36.86 66.58 -31.49
N GLY A 11 36.65 65.93 -32.64
CA GLY A 11 35.93 64.65 -32.79
C GLY A 11 36.75 63.39 -32.54
N GLY A 12 37.69 63.37 -31.60
CA GLY A 12 38.49 62.17 -31.25
C GLY A 12 37.70 61.03 -30.64
N VAL A 13 36.45 61.26 -30.30
CA VAL A 13 35.55 60.19 -29.71
C VAL A 13 34.90 59.33 -30.80
N ALA A 14 34.68 59.87 -32.02
CA ALA A 14 33.99 59.13 -33.09
C ALA A 14 34.73 57.86 -33.57
N PRO A 15 36.02 57.81 -33.77
CA PRO A 15 36.74 56.60 -34.14
C PRO A 15 36.78 55.60 -32.98
N PHE A 16 36.87 56.04 -31.72
CA PHE A 16 36.79 55.14 -30.55
C PHE A 16 35.37 54.56 -30.36
N LEU A 17 34.34 55.39 -30.60
CA LEU A 17 32.93 54.90 -30.56
C LEU A 17 32.67 53.91 -31.68
N GLY A 18 33.18 54.15 -32.91
CA GLY A 18 33.07 53.21 -34.03
C GLY A 18 33.74 51.85 -33.74
N LEU A 19 34.90 51.88 -33.07
CA LEU A 19 35.61 50.68 -32.68
C LEU A 19 34.89 49.92 -31.52
N ALA A 20 34.29 50.68 -30.58
CA ALA A 20 33.55 50.09 -29.43
C ALA A 20 32.16 49.55 -29.78
N ILE A 21 31.53 50.04 -30.85
CA ILE A 21 30.21 49.56 -31.30
C ILE A 21 30.28 48.11 -31.76
N ILE A 22 31.35 47.64 -32.38
CA ILE A 22 31.50 46.28 -32.88
C ILE A 22 31.42 45.28 -31.74
N PRO A 23 32.21 45.35 -30.66
CA PRO A 23 32.10 44.45 -29.55
C PRO A 23 30.76 44.61 -28.77
N LEU A 24 30.22 45.84 -28.70
CA LEU A 24 28.94 46.08 -28.03
C LEU A 24 27.76 45.40 -28.77
N VAL A 25 27.70 45.56 -30.09
CA VAL A 25 26.69 44.88 -30.93
C VAL A 25 26.88 43.36 -30.88
N GLY A 26 28.13 42.90 -30.83
CA GLY A 26 28.45 41.48 -30.65
C GLY A 26 27.93 40.90 -29.33
N LEU A 27 28.11 41.63 -28.22
CA LEU A 27 27.64 41.23 -26.91
C LEU A 27 26.10 41.22 -26.82
N VAL A 28 25.43 42.26 -27.31
CA VAL A 28 23.96 42.32 -27.34
C VAL A 28 23.40 41.25 -28.26
N GLY A 29 24.00 41.01 -29.42
CA GLY A 29 23.61 39.97 -30.35
C GLY A 29 23.79 38.57 -29.76
N ALA A 30 24.89 38.33 -29.04
CA ALA A 30 25.12 37.08 -28.34
C ALA A 30 24.07 36.85 -27.24
N ALA A 31 23.66 37.88 -26.52
CA ALA A 31 22.62 37.82 -25.52
C ALA A 31 21.24 37.46 -26.14
N VAL A 32 20.93 38.00 -27.33
CA VAL A 32 19.71 37.67 -28.07
C VAL A 32 19.73 36.21 -28.54
N ASP A 33 20.82 35.76 -29.16
CA ASP A 33 20.96 34.37 -29.63
C ASP A 33 20.88 33.40 -28.45
N TYR A 34 21.52 33.71 -27.31
CA TYR A 34 21.43 32.91 -26.09
C TYR A 34 20.01 32.86 -25.50
N SER A 35 19.32 33.99 -25.46
CA SER A 35 17.93 34.08 -24.98
C SER A 35 16.98 33.20 -25.81
N ARG A 36 17.12 33.24 -27.16
CA ARG A 36 16.35 32.37 -28.07
C ARG A 36 16.68 30.89 -27.85
N ALA A 37 17.96 30.55 -27.72
CA ALA A 37 18.41 29.20 -27.44
C ALA A 37 17.87 28.69 -26.09
N ASN A 38 17.87 29.52 -25.05
CA ASN A 38 17.35 29.15 -23.74
C ASN A 38 15.83 28.97 -23.74
N ALA A 39 15.08 29.85 -24.42
CA ALA A 39 13.62 29.69 -24.58
C ALA A 39 13.27 28.38 -25.29
N MET A 40 13.98 28.05 -26.38
CA MET A 40 13.81 26.81 -27.11
C MET A 40 14.17 25.59 -26.25
N ARG A 41 15.28 25.65 -25.49
CA ARG A 41 15.67 24.59 -24.55
C ARG A 41 14.59 24.34 -23.50
N THR A 42 14.01 25.40 -22.93
CA THR A 42 12.92 25.28 -21.95
C THR A 42 11.69 24.62 -22.54
N SER A 43 11.28 24.99 -23.74
CA SER A 43 10.17 24.38 -24.48
C SER A 43 10.46 22.90 -24.79
N MET A 44 11.66 22.60 -25.25
CA MET A 44 12.11 21.26 -25.53
C MET A 44 12.17 20.38 -24.28
N GLN A 45 12.61 20.93 -23.13
CA GLN A 45 12.60 20.22 -21.85
C GLN A 45 11.17 19.85 -21.43
N ALA A 46 10.25 20.83 -21.49
CA ALA A 46 8.84 20.57 -21.16
C ALA A 46 8.23 19.48 -22.06
N ALA A 47 8.57 19.48 -23.35
CA ALA A 47 8.12 18.45 -24.27
C ALA A 47 8.75 17.09 -23.97
N THR A 48 10.04 17.05 -23.60
CA THR A 48 10.73 15.81 -23.19
C THR A 48 10.10 15.23 -21.93
N ASP A 49 9.78 16.06 -20.94
CA ASP A 49 9.15 15.65 -19.67
C ASP A 49 7.73 15.12 -19.92
N ALA A 50 6.93 15.83 -20.72
CA ALA A 50 5.58 15.38 -21.09
C ALA A 50 5.62 14.04 -21.84
N THR A 51 6.56 13.89 -22.78
CA THR A 51 6.74 12.65 -23.53
C THR A 51 7.13 11.49 -22.63
N ALA A 52 8.03 11.73 -21.68
CA ALA A 52 8.46 10.71 -20.71
C ALA A 52 7.27 10.19 -19.87
N LEU A 53 6.42 11.12 -19.39
CA LEU A 53 5.23 10.78 -18.63
C LEU A 53 4.18 10.02 -19.47
N MET A 54 3.91 10.45 -20.70
CA MET A 54 2.97 9.75 -21.57
C MET A 54 3.48 8.35 -21.93
N LEU A 55 4.76 8.24 -22.28
CA LEU A 55 5.35 6.97 -22.69
C LEU A 55 5.50 5.98 -21.55
N SER A 56 5.70 6.44 -20.29
CA SER A 56 5.83 5.58 -19.13
C SER A 56 4.59 4.71 -18.87
N GLN A 57 3.40 5.13 -19.33
CA GLN A 57 2.16 4.38 -19.19
C GLN A 57 2.14 3.10 -20.05
N GLU A 58 2.88 3.09 -21.15
CA GLU A 58 2.88 1.99 -22.13
C GLU A 58 4.25 1.31 -22.30
N ALA A 59 5.33 1.97 -21.95
CA ALA A 59 6.70 1.56 -22.25
C ALA A 59 7.06 0.16 -21.76
N GLY A 60 6.48 -0.28 -20.63
CA GLY A 60 6.72 -1.62 -20.07
C GLY A 60 6.15 -2.77 -20.92
N THR A 61 5.29 -2.47 -21.89
CA THR A 61 4.62 -3.46 -22.75
C THR A 61 5.05 -3.36 -24.21
N LEU A 62 5.82 -2.33 -24.58
CA LEU A 62 6.22 -2.07 -25.96
C LEU A 62 7.51 -2.80 -26.33
N PRO A 63 7.59 -3.40 -27.55
CA PRO A 63 8.87 -3.81 -28.12
C PRO A 63 9.82 -2.60 -28.26
N GLY A 64 11.13 -2.83 -28.13
CA GLY A 64 12.12 -1.73 -28.14
C GLY A 64 12.08 -0.81 -29.38
N GLU A 65 11.79 -1.36 -30.57
CA GLU A 65 11.63 -0.56 -31.81
C GLU A 65 10.39 0.34 -31.75
N ALA A 66 9.25 -0.16 -31.29
CA ALA A 66 8.01 0.60 -31.15
C ALA A 66 8.14 1.73 -30.10
N LEU A 67 9.02 1.58 -29.13
CA LEU A 67 9.29 2.59 -28.11
C LEU A 67 9.86 3.87 -28.72
N GLY A 68 10.79 3.75 -29.68
CA GLY A 68 11.41 4.89 -30.37
C GLY A 68 10.41 5.66 -31.26
N GLU A 69 9.57 4.93 -31.99
CA GLU A 69 8.56 5.54 -32.86
C GLU A 69 7.50 6.29 -32.03
N LYS A 70 6.99 5.69 -30.96
CA LYS A 70 6.01 6.34 -30.08
C LYS A 70 6.61 7.54 -29.35
N ALA A 71 7.85 7.44 -28.84
CA ALA A 71 8.55 8.56 -28.21
C ALA A 71 8.64 9.76 -29.17
N THR A 72 9.04 9.52 -30.41
CA THR A 72 9.12 10.55 -31.44
C THR A 72 7.74 11.12 -31.79
N GLY A 73 6.71 10.27 -31.88
CA GLY A 73 5.33 10.70 -32.13
C GLY A 73 4.77 11.62 -31.03
N TYR A 74 4.92 11.24 -29.76
CA TYR A 74 4.47 12.05 -28.62
C TYR A 74 5.27 13.37 -28.51
N PHE A 75 6.59 13.30 -28.70
CA PHE A 75 7.43 14.49 -28.67
C PHE A 75 7.02 15.50 -29.74
N ASN A 76 6.86 15.07 -30.99
CA ASN A 76 6.48 15.93 -32.10
C ASN A 76 5.06 16.51 -31.97
N ALA A 77 4.17 15.85 -31.23
CA ALA A 77 2.84 16.39 -30.93
C ALA A 77 2.88 17.56 -29.94
N VAL A 78 3.90 17.63 -29.09
CA VAL A 78 4.03 18.66 -28.04
C VAL A 78 5.08 19.72 -28.40
N PHE A 79 6.15 19.33 -29.13
CA PHE A 79 7.25 20.21 -29.54
C PHE A 79 7.10 20.58 -31.01
N ASN A 80 6.62 21.80 -31.26
CA ASN A 80 6.49 22.36 -32.61
C ASN A 80 7.24 23.68 -32.70
N HIS A 81 8.54 23.61 -33.05
CA HIS A 81 9.41 24.76 -33.21
C HIS A 81 10.11 24.70 -34.60
N PRO A 82 9.68 25.52 -35.56
CA PRO A 82 10.24 25.49 -36.93
C PRO A 82 11.72 25.88 -36.98
N ASP A 83 12.22 26.61 -36.00
CA ASP A 83 13.62 27.02 -35.90
C ASP A 83 14.55 25.92 -35.36
N ALA A 84 13.98 24.84 -34.81
CA ALA A 84 14.74 23.71 -34.29
C ALA A 84 15.19 22.81 -35.44
N LEU A 85 16.48 22.56 -35.53
CA LEU A 85 17.10 21.72 -36.55
C LEU A 85 17.64 20.43 -35.90
N ASN A 86 17.71 19.33 -36.69
CA ASN A 86 18.32 18.08 -36.29
C ASN A 86 17.77 17.56 -34.97
N VAL A 87 16.46 17.69 -34.78
CA VAL A 87 15.77 17.22 -33.56
C VAL A 87 15.82 15.72 -33.51
N THR A 88 16.37 15.17 -32.42
CA THR A 88 16.41 13.73 -32.16
C THR A 88 15.99 13.46 -30.73
N LEU A 89 15.25 12.38 -30.52
CA LEU A 89 14.86 11.88 -29.21
C LEU A 89 15.25 10.41 -29.09
N THR A 90 15.98 10.06 -28.05
CA THR A 90 16.47 8.70 -27.82
C THR A 90 15.88 8.18 -26.51
N PRO A 91 14.94 7.26 -26.55
CA PRO A 91 14.45 6.57 -25.37
C PRO A 91 15.38 5.41 -24.98
N THR A 92 15.61 5.25 -23.68
CA THR A 92 16.30 4.11 -23.08
C THR A 92 15.46 3.57 -21.96
N LEU A 93 14.91 2.36 -22.12
CA LEU A 93 14.15 1.66 -21.11
C LEU A 93 15.08 0.69 -20.38
N ASN A 94 15.17 0.86 -19.07
CA ASN A 94 15.91 -0.04 -18.19
C ASN A 94 14.95 -0.71 -17.21
N GLN A 95 15.28 -1.93 -16.80
CA GLN A 95 14.60 -2.65 -15.74
C GLN A 95 15.59 -2.94 -14.61
N PRO A 96 15.84 -1.97 -13.71
CA PRO A 96 16.86 -2.09 -12.68
C PRO A 96 16.57 -3.21 -11.68
N GLN A 97 15.30 -3.55 -11.49
CA GLN A 97 14.83 -4.68 -10.68
C GLN A 97 13.58 -5.27 -11.32
N GLN A 98 13.28 -6.53 -11.00
CA GLN A 98 12.06 -7.17 -11.48
C GLN A 98 10.82 -6.37 -11.03
N GLY A 99 10.03 -5.87 -11.98
CA GLY A 99 8.85 -5.03 -11.72
C GLY A 99 9.12 -3.52 -11.58
N SER A 100 10.37 -3.06 -11.63
CA SER A 100 10.73 -1.64 -11.68
C SER A 100 11.25 -1.27 -13.06
N PHE A 101 10.82 -0.12 -13.57
CA PHE A 101 11.26 0.40 -14.86
C PHE A 101 11.81 1.82 -14.71
N SER A 102 12.80 2.15 -15.49
CA SER A 102 13.33 3.50 -15.67
C SER A 102 13.34 3.82 -17.17
N LEU A 103 12.61 4.85 -17.55
CA LEU A 103 12.65 5.41 -18.90
C LEU A 103 13.46 6.68 -18.88
N HIS A 104 14.60 6.66 -19.54
CA HIS A 104 15.41 7.84 -19.80
C HIS A 104 15.20 8.30 -21.23
N LEU A 105 14.79 9.56 -21.40
CA LEU A 105 14.70 10.23 -22.68
C LEU A 105 15.84 11.25 -22.81
N ALA A 106 16.63 11.16 -23.86
CA ALA A 106 17.65 12.15 -24.21
C ALA A 106 17.26 12.86 -25.50
N GLY A 107 17.04 14.15 -25.41
CA GLY A 107 16.70 15.02 -26.54
C GLY A 107 17.90 15.86 -27.01
N ARG A 108 18.07 16.00 -28.34
CA ARG A 108 19.05 16.88 -28.95
C ARG A 108 18.40 17.70 -30.06
N ALA A 109 18.81 18.96 -30.17
CA ALA A 109 18.43 19.83 -31.27
C ALA A 109 19.53 20.88 -31.51
N THR A 110 19.48 21.57 -32.62
CA THR A 110 20.36 22.72 -32.90
C THR A 110 19.51 23.92 -33.31
N ILE A 111 19.93 25.12 -32.92
CA ILE A 111 19.31 26.37 -33.37
C ILE A 111 20.37 27.23 -34.12
N LYS A 112 19.96 27.83 -35.25
CA LYS A 112 20.80 28.78 -35.96
C LYS A 112 20.98 30.09 -35.15
N THR A 113 22.20 30.56 -35.05
CA THR A 113 22.53 31.84 -34.48
C THR A 113 22.51 32.93 -35.54
N VAL A 114 22.13 34.14 -35.18
CA VAL A 114 22.11 35.30 -36.10
C VAL A 114 23.38 36.12 -35.91
N PHE A 115 23.70 36.45 -34.69
CA PHE A 115 24.82 37.35 -34.36
C PHE A 115 26.11 36.59 -34.06
N VAL A 116 26.02 35.53 -33.26
CA VAL A 116 27.18 34.69 -32.89
C VAL A 116 27.71 33.93 -34.10
N GLY A 117 26.84 33.69 -35.10
CA GLY A 117 27.21 33.11 -36.39
C GLY A 117 28.24 33.93 -37.15
N LEU A 118 28.17 35.26 -37.05
CA LEU A 118 29.17 36.19 -37.64
C LEU A 118 30.56 36.08 -36.98
N LEU A 119 30.59 35.55 -35.74
CA LEU A 119 31.80 35.29 -34.97
C LEU A 119 32.32 33.85 -35.15
N GLY A 120 31.79 33.10 -36.14
CA GLY A 120 32.23 31.74 -36.47
C GLY A 120 31.52 30.62 -35.74
N ARG A 121 30.42 30.91 -35.03
CA ARG A 121 29.57 29.91 -34.36
C ARG A 121 28.14 29.91 -34.94
N PRO A 122 27.88 29.24 -36.06
CA PRO A 122 26.62 29.35 -36.79
C PRO A 122 25.43 28.60 -36.09
N HIS A 123 25.71 27.77 -35.11
CA HIS A 123 24.69 27.00 -34.41
C HIS A 123 24.99 26.93 -32.90
N ILE A 124 23.94 26.76 -32.11
CA ILE A 124 24.00 26.39 -30.70
C ILE A 124 23.30 25.03 -30.54
N ASP A 125 23.98 24.07 -29.90
CA ASP A 125 23.45 22.76 -29.60
C ASP A 125 22.65 22.83 -28.31
N LEU A 126 21.47 22.19 -28.34
CA LEU A 126 20.54 22.08 -27.22
C LEU A 126 20.45 20.61 -26.78
N PHE A 127 20.47 20.41 -25.46
CA PHE A 127 20.37 19.12 -24.85
C PHE A 127 19.31 19.19 -23.77
N THR A 128 18.43 18.17 -23.76
CA THR A 128 17.42 17.94 -22.72
C THR A 128 17.46 16.49 -22.29
N SER A 129 17.06 16.22 -21.06
CA SER A 129 16.90 14.86 -20.58
C SER A 129 15.76 14.79 -19.59
N SER A 130 15.04 13.68 -19.59
CA SER A 130 14.00 13.38 -18.63
C SER A 130 14.15 11.94 -18.21
N GLU A 131 13.97 11.66 -16.93
CA GLU A 131 13.92 10.31 -16.41
C GLU A 131 12.64 10.11 -15.63
N VAL A 132 11.90 9.05 -15.95
CA VAL A 132 10.72 8.63 -15.23
C VAL A 132 10.97 7.23 -14.70
N LEU A 133 10.82 7.09 -13.39
CA LEU A 133 10.90 5.84 -12.69
C LEU A 133 9.47 5.39 -12.35
N TRP A 134 9.12 4.18 -12.71
CA TRP A 134 7.86 3.56 -12.26
C TRP A 134 8.08 2.09 -11.92
N GLY A 135 7.26 1.58 -11.04
CA GLY A 135 7.30 0.19 -10.64
C GLY A 135 5.89 -0.34 -10.47
N ILE A 136 5.71 -1.62 -10.76
CA ILE A 136 4.52 -2.32 -10.34
C ILE A 136 4.68 -2.56 -8.84
N LYS A 137 3.99 -1.77 -8.02
CA LYS A 137 3.99 -2.02 -6.58
C LYS A 137 3.32 -3.35 -6.28
N LYS A 138 3.99 -4.15 -5.49
CA LYS A 138 3.44 -5.35 -4.90
C LYS A 138 2.45 -4.99 -3.79
N LEU A 139 1.49 -5.84 -3.55
CA LEU A 139 0.45 -5.63 -2.54
C LEU A 139 0.35 -6.85 -1.63
N ASN A 140 0.55 -6.65 -0.35
CA ASN A 140 0.11 -7.58 0.69
C ASN A 140 -1.13 -6.99 1.36
N LEU A 141 -2.26 -7.66 1.20
CA LEU A 141 -3.56 -7.25 1.72
C LEU A 141 -4.01 -8.21 2.81
N ALA A 142 -4.41 -7.70 3.97
CA ALA A 142 -5.08 -8.46 5.00
C ALA A 142 -6.55 -8.03 5.11
N LEU A 143 -7.45 -8.98 4.99
CA LEU A 143 -8.89 -8.79 5.17
C LEU A 143 -9.27 -9.22 6.58
N ALA A 144 -9.38 -8.28 7.52
CA ALA A 144 -9.93 -8.50 8.85
C ALA A 144 -11.46 -8.36 8.77
N LEU A 145 -12.13 -9.50 8.70
CA LEU A 145 -13.55 -9.58 8.39
C LEU A 145 -14.33 -10.04 9.61
N ASP A 146 -15.27 -9.21 10.02
CA ASP A 146 -16.18 -9.51 11.12
C ASP A 146 -17.00 -10.78 10.82
N ASN A 147 -16.86 -11.78 11.68
CA ASN A 147 -17.58 -13.05 11.60
C ASN A 147 -18.49 -13.25 12.82
N THR A 148 -18.84 -12.17 13.52
CA THR A 148 -19.62 -12.21 14.76
C THR A 148 -21.11 -12.46 14.50
N GLY A 149 -21.84 -12.81 15.56
CA GLY A 149 -23.25 -13.17 15.48
C GLY A 149 -24.14 -12.07 14.90
N SER A 150 -23.79 -10.79 15.07
CA SER A 150 -24.52 -9.64 14.51
C SER A 150 -24.55 -9.64 12.98
N MET A 151 -23.52 -10.19 12.34
CA MET A 151 -23.46 -10.34 10.87
C MET A 151 -24.51 -11.28 10.28
N ALA A 152 -25.20 -12.08 11.11
CA ALA A 152 -26.27 -12.98 10.65
C ALA A 152 -27.54 -12.24 10.21
N SER A 153 -27.72 -10.98 10.65
CA SER A 153 -28.92 -10.20 10.38
C SER A 153 -28.78 -9.29 9.16
N SER A 154 -29.92 -8.83 8.61
CA SER A 154 -30.01 -7.80 7.56
C SER A 154 -29.20 -8.11 6.28
N GLY A 155 -28.91 -9.39 6.01
CA GLY A 155 -28.13 -9.80 4.84
C GLY A 155 -26.66 -9.40 4.86
N LYS A 156 -26.13 -8.97 6.00
CA LYS A 156 -24.76 -8.42 6.13
C LYS A 156 -23.69 -9.42 5.71
N MET A 157 -23.77 -10.68 6.19
CA MET A 157 -22.79 -11.72 5.83
C MET A 157 -22.82 -12.06 4.34
N THR A 158 -24.01 -12.15 3.73
CA THR A 158 -24.13 -12.40 2.29
C THR A 158 -23.50 -11.26 1.49
N ALA A 159 -23.85 -10.02 1.82
CA ALA A 159 -23.29 -8.85 1.15
C ALA A 159 -21.78 -8.71 1.34
N LEU A 160 -21.26 -9.08 2.52
CA LEU A 160 -19.82 -9.14 2.77
C LEU A 160 -19.11 -10.15 1.86
N LYS A 161 -19.66 -11.37 1.74
CA LYS A 161 -19.10 -12.40 0.86
C LYS A 161 -19.08 -11.95 -0.59
N ASP A 162 -20.19 -11.44 -1.10
CA ASP A 162 -20.30 -10.94 -2.47
C ASP A 162 -19.30 -9.80 -2.73
N ALA A 163 -19.19 -8.85 -1.80
CA ALA A 163 -18.25 -7.74 -1.88
C ALA A 163 -16.78 -8.22 -1.86
N ALA A 164 -16.45 -9.18 -0.99
CA ALA A 164 -15.11 -9.75 -0.89
C ALA A 164 -14.73 -10.55 -2.15
N HIS A 165 -15.66 -11.32 -2.74
CA HIS A 165 -15.43 -11.98 -4.03
C HIS A 165 -15.14 -10.98 -5.15
N ASN A 166 -15.92 -9.89 -5.23
CA ASN A 166 -15.69 -8.83 -6.21
C ASN A 166 -14.34 -8.13 -6.02
N LEU A 167 -13.93 -7.88 -4.77
CA LEU A 167 -12.61 -7.35 -4.44
C LEU A 167 -11.51 -8.30 -4.94
N LEU A 168 -11.59 -9.59 -4.61
CA LEU A 168 -10.60 -10.58 -5.02
C LEU A 168 -10.52 -10.70 -6.55
N ALA A 169 -11.66 -10.70 -7.25
CA ALA A 169 -11.72 -10.74 -8.71
C ALA A 169 -11.05 -9.49 -9.33
N THR A 170 -11.33 -8.30 -8.80
CA THR A 170 -10.74 -7.05 -9.26
C THR A 170 -9.22 -7.03 -9.06
N LEU A 171 -8.76 -7.46 -7.88
CA LEU A 171 -7.34 -7.53 -7.57
C LEU A 171 -6.61 -8.57 -8.44
N LYS A 172 -7.21 -9.74 -8.65
CA LYS A 172 -6.68 -10.76 -9.55
C LYS A 172 -6.50 -10.24 -10.97
N ASN A 173 -7.49 -9.51 -11.49
CA ASN A 173 -7.43 -8.91 -12.82
C ASN A 173 -6.40 -7.76 -12.91
N ALA A 174 -6.12 -7.08 -11.80
CA ALA A 174 -5.11 -6.03 -11.71
C ALA A 174 -3.68 -6.58 -11.51
N GLU A 175 -3.52 -7.87 -11.23
CA GLU A 175 -2.22 -8.51 -11.08
C GLU A 175 -1.49 -8.56 -12.42
N LYS A 176 -0.31 -7.97 -12.52
CA LYS A 176 0.49 -7.94 -13.74
C LYS A 176 1.46 -9.12 -13.82
N THR A 177 2.05 -9.46 -12.68
CA THR A 177 2.94 -10.61 -12.55
C THR A 177 2.38 -11.53 -11.46
N PRO A 178 2.21 -12.82 -11.70
CA PRO A 178 1.73 -13.76 -10.69
C PRO A 178 2.54 -13.65 -9.39
N GLY A 179 1.87 -13.40 -8.28
CA GLY A 179 2.49 -13.23 -6.96
C GLY A 179 2.76 -11.78 -6.53
N ASP A 180 2.45 -10.79 -7.38
CA ASP A 180 2.52 -9.37 -7.02
C ASP A 180 1.44 -8.97 -6.02
N ILE A 181 0.34 -9.70 -5.96
CA ILE A 181 -0.73 -9.50 -4.99
C ILE A 181 -0.87 -10.75 -4.14
N LYS A 182 -0.76 -10.57 -2.83
CA LYS A 182 -1.02 -11.62 -1.84
C LYS A 182 -2.09 -11.15 -0.88
N VAL A 183 -3.01 -12.05 -0.58
CA VAL A 183 -4.13 -11.74 0.32
C VAL A 183 -4.12 -12.71 1.50
N SER A 184 -4.32 -12.20 2.70
CA SER A 184 -4.66 -12.98 3.89
C SER A 184 -6.10 -12.68 4.30
N ILE A 185 -6.81 -13.68 4.82
CA ILE A 185 -8.19 -13.56 5.27
C ILE A 185 -8.25 -13.93 6.75
N ILE A 186 -8.71 -13.01 7.58
CA ILE A 186 -8.77 -13.12 9.02
C ILE A 186 -10.23 -12.93 9.46
N PRO A 187 -11.04 -13.99 9.43
CA PRO A 187 -12.34 -13.97 10.06
C PRO A 187 -12.15 -13.89 11.58
N PHE A 188 -12.79 -12.94 12.22
CA PHE A 188 -12.66 -12.76 13.66
C PHE A 188 -14.02 -12.69 14.37
N ALA A 189 -14.01 -13.10 15.62
CA ALA A 189 -15.06 -12.92 16.61
C ALA A 189 -14.43 -12.40 17.92
N VAL A 190 -14.68 -13.03 19.08
CA VAL A 190 -13.85 -12.82 20.29
C VAL A 190 -12.44 -13.37 20.07
N ASP A 191 -12.36 -14.40 19.26
CA ASP A 191 -11.17 -15.16 18.93
C ASP A 191 -10.88 -15.09 17.43
N VAL A 192 -9.66 -15.48 17.09
CA VAL A 192 -9.27 -15.82 15.72
C VAL A 192 -8.89 -17.29 15.68
N ASN A 193 -9.39 -18.01 14.68
CA ASN A 193 -9.02 -19.40 14.45
C ASN A 193 -7.75 -19.45 13.58
N VAL A 194 -6.65 -19.84 14.16
CA VAL A 194 -5.36 -20.00 13.46
C VAL A 194 -5.19 -21.38 12.80
N GLY A 195 -6.13 -22.26 13.01
CA GLY A 195 -6.16 -23.62 12.44
C GLY A 195 -5.53 -24.68 13.35
N THR A 196 -6.19 -25.84 13.40
CA THR A 196 -5.76 -26.99 14.24
C THR A 196 -4.41 -27.58 13.82
N SER A 197 -3.97 -27.34 12.58
CA SER A 197 -2.62 -27.74 12.12
C SER A 197 -1.49 -27.09 12.93
N ASN A 198 -1.77 -26.00 13.63
CA ASN A 198 -0.81 -25.28 14.48
C ASN A 198 -0.71 -25.86 15.90
N VAL A 199 -1.35 -26.99 16.22
CA VAL A 199 -1.32 -27.61 17.55
C VAL A 199 0.10 -27.87 18.08
N GLY A 200 1.06 -28.17 17.22
CA GLY A 200 2.48 -28.35 17.58
C GLY A 200 3.35 -27.10 17.54
N SER A 201 2.75 -25.94 17.33
CA SER A 201 3.50 -24.70 17.18
C SER A 201 3.98 -24.15 18.52
N ASN A 202 5.23 -23.70 18.57
CA ASN A 202 5.88 -23.18 19.78
C ASN A 202 5.51 -21.73 20.12
N TRP A 203 4.67 -21.09 19.32
CA TRP A 203 4.16 -19.74 19.52
C TRP A 203 2.74 -19.73 20.13
N ILE A 204 2.18 -20.92 20.43
CA ILE A 204 0.90 -21.06 21.15
C ILE A 204 1.21 -21.33 22.63
N ASP A 205 0.57 -20.56 23.50
CA ASP A 205 0.58 -20.79 24.93
C ASP A 205 -0.65 -21.61 25.34
N TRP A 206 -0.39 -22.74 25.95
CA TRP A 206 -1.38 -23.72 26.37
C TRP A 206 -1.83 -23.57 27.83
N ALA A 207 -1.27 -22.64 28.59
CA ALA A 207 -1.51 -22.58 30.04
C ALA A 207 -3.01 -22.47 30.39
N ASP A 208 -3.70 -21.50 29.80
CA ASP A 208 -5.13 -21.27 30.06
C ASP A 208 -6.00 -22.42 29.53
N TRP A 209 -5.64 -22.95 28.35
CA TRP A 209 -6.33 -24.09 27.74
C TRP A 209 -6.20 -25.35 28.60
N ASN A 210 -5.01 -25.67 29.08
CA ASN A 210 -4.73 -26.81 29.96
C ASN A 210 -5.47 -26.71 31.29
N ALA A 211 -5.62 -25.50 31.81
CA ALA A 211 -6.33 -25.27 33.06
C ALA A 211 -7.86 -25.38 32.91
N ALA A 212 -8.37 -25.09 31.70
CA ALA A 212 -9.82 -25.09 31.45
C ALA A 212 -10.37 -26.39 30.82
N ASN A 213 -9.50 -27.18 30.17
CA ASN A 213 -9.91 -28.35 29.38
C ASN A 213 -9.19 -29.59 29.87
N GLY A 214 -9.85 -30.40 30.65
CA GLY A 214 -9.29 -31.62 31.23
C GLY A 214 -10.32 -32.42 31.98
N SER A 215 -9.83 -33.34 32.77
CA SER A 215 -10.65 -34.17 33.68
C SER A 215 -10.00 -34.21 35.06
N CYS A 216 -10.82 -34.25 36.09
CA CYS A 216 -10.42 -34.40 37.48
C CYS A 216 -10.50 -35.86 37.94
N SER A 217 -9.57 -36.30 38.77
CA SER A 217 -9.65 -37.64 39.38
C SER A 217 -10.77 -37.79 40.39
N SER A 218 -11.53 -36.75 40.66
CA SER A 218 -12.73 -36.75 41.51
C SER A 218 -13.92 -37.33 40.76
N SER A 219 -14.82 -37.99 41.49
CA SER A 219 -16.13 -38.44 40.93
C SER A 219 -17.17 -37.31 40.92
N THR A 220 -16.84 -36.14 41.42
CA THR A 220 -17.77 -35.01 41.55
C THR A 220 -17.71 -34.14 40.27
N TRP A 221 -18.81 -34.06 39.53
CA TRP A 221 -18.88 -33.43 38.19
C TRP A 221 -18.40 -31.99 38.13
N TRP A 222 -18.58 -31.17 39.19
CA TRP A 222 -18.13 -29.77 39.19
C TRP A 222 -16.62 -29.62 39.34
N HIS A 223 -15.90 -30.68 39.77
CA HIS A 223 -14.43 -30.68 39.75
C HIS A 223 -13.87 -30.77 38.33
N ASP A 224 -14.64 -31.30 37.38
CA ASP A 224 -14.28 -31.41 35.97
C ASP A 224 -14.42 -30.08 35.19
N LEU A 225 -15.01 -29.04 35.82
CA LEU A 225 -15.22 -27.75 35.14
C LEU A 225 -13.92 -27.04 34.83
N ALA A 226 -12.91 -27.11 35.73
CA ALA A 226 -11.58 -26.55 35.51
C ALA A 226 -10.58 -27.03 36.57
N GLN A 227 -9.30 -26.90 36.31
CA GLN A 227 -8.21 -27.21 37.24
C GLN A 227 -8.40 -26.52 38.61
N SER A 228 -8.88 -25.26 38.58
CA SER A 228 -9.13 -24.46 39.78
C SER A 228 -10.18 -25.03 40.72
N PHE A 229 -11.04 -25.92 40.26
CA PHE A 229 -12.02 -26.64 41.09
C PHE A 229 -11.49 -28.01 41.53
N CYS A 230 -10.54 -28.59 40.81
CA CYS A 230 -9.99 -29.91 41.05
C CYS A 230 -8.85 -29.90 42.09
N THR A 231 -7.78 -29.18 41.79
CA THR A 231 -6.52 -29.24 42.55
C THR A 231 -6.59 -28.69 43.99
N PRO A 232 -7.36 -27.65 44.31
CA PRO A 232 -7.49 -27.18 45.68
C PRO A 232 -8.19 -28.19 46.61
N ASN A 233 -8.95 -29.12 46.03
CA ASN A 233 -9.63 -30.18 46.77
C ASN A 233 -8.80 -31.47 46.87
N GLY A 234 -7.51 -31.42 46.52
CA GLY A 234 -6.58 -32.53 46.66
C GLY A 234 -6.66 -33.57 45.54
N TYR A 235 -7.37 -33.30 44.49
CA TYR A 235 -7.51 -34.20 43.33
C TYR A 235 -6.48 -33.84 42.23
N VAL A 236 -6.25 -34.80 41.34
CA VAL A 236 -5.34 -34.68 40.22
C VAL A 236 -6.11 -34.17 38.99
N TRP A 237 -5.67 -33.10 38.39
CA TRP A 237 -6.14 -32.59 37.11
C TRP A 237 -5.32 -33.14 35.97
N THR A 238 -5.97 -33.70 34.95
CA THR A 238 -5.33 -34.19 33.73
C THR A 238 -5.83 -33.37 32.55
N PRO A 239 -5.02 -32.50 31.93
CA PRO A 239 -5.40 -31.75 30.73
C PRO A 239 -5.76 -32.72 29.59
N ASN A 240 -6.70 -32.32 28.74
CA ASN A 240 -7.02 -33.02 27.51
C ASN A 240 -5.85 -33.02 26.54
N ASN A 241 -5.88 -33.96 25.59
CA ASN A 241 -4.91 -33.92 24.48
C ASN A 241 -5.12 -32.66 23.62
N HIS A 242 -4.07 -31.92 23.34
CA HIS A 242 -4.12 -30.69 22.54
C HIS A 242 -4.73 -30.91 21.14
N ASN A 243 -4.68 -32.13 20.59
CA ASN A 243 -5.34 -32.48 19.33
C ASN A 243 -6.88 -32.31 19.35
N THR A 244 -7.48 -32.12 20.53
CA THR A 244 -8.91 -31.78 20.67
C THR A 244 -9.21 -30.30 20.61
N TRP A 245 -8.15 -29.45 20.52
CA TRP A 245 -8.29 -28.02 20.36
C TRP A 245 -8.90 -27.67 18.99
N ASN A 246 -9.81 -26.69 18.97
CA ASN A 246 -10.53 -26.29 17.76
C ASN A 246 -9.84 -25.24 16.89
N GLY A 247 -8.61 -24.85 17.23
CA GLY A 247 -7.81 -23.91 16.45
C GLY A 247 -7.93 -22.46 16.87
N CYS A 248 -8.81 -22.13 17.83
CA CYS A 248 -8.99 -20.74 18.27
C CYS A 248 -7.93 -20.27 19.26
N VAL A 249 -7.54 -19.00 19.10
CA VAL A 249 -6.70 -18.25 20.03
C VAL A 249 -7.38 -16.95 20.42
N ASN A 250 -7.15 -16.51 21.66
CA ASN A 250 -7.59 -15.21 22.13
C ASN A 250 -6.42 -14.23 22.27
N ASP A 251 -6.69 -13.02 22.82
CA ASP A 251 -5.72 -11.94 22.94
C ASP A 251 -4.44 -12.38 23.64
N ARG A 252 -3.32 -11.92 23.14
CA ARG A 252 -2.02 -11.99 23.80
C ARG A 252 -2.03 -11.14 25.08
N ASP A 253 -1.04 -11.30 25.93
CA ASP A 253 -0.95 -10.47 27.15
C ASP A 253 -0.83 -8.98 26.82
N GLN A 254 -1.43 -8.15 27.66
CA GLN A 254 -1.28 -6.70 27.54
C GLN A 254 0.18 -6.32 27.83
N ASN A 255 0.88 -5.54 27.00
CA ASN A 255 0.42 -4.77 25.83
C ASN A 255 0.70 -5.46 24.46
N ASN A 256 1.08 -6.72 24.44
CA ASN A 256 1.36 -7.44 23.18
C ASN A 256 0.12 -7.64 22.30
N ASP A 257 -1.08 -7.55 22.90
CA ASP A 257 -2.36 -7.53 22.19
C ASP A 257 -2.56 -6.34 21.24
N THR A 258 -1.72 -5.32 21.36
CA THR A 258 -1.79 -4.10 20.54
C THR A 258 -0.49 -3.82 19.78
N THR A 259 0.43 -4.77 19.70
CA THR A 259 1.73 -4.61 19.05
C THR A 259 2.00 -5.71 18.03
N ASN A 260 3.04 -5.50 17.25
CA ASN A 260 3.55 -6.47 16.28
C ASN A 260 4.76 -7.26 16.80
N THR A 261 4.88 -7.39 18.11
CA THR A 261 5.96 -8.17 18.72
C THR A 261 5.89 -9.63 18.24
N ALA A 262 7.03 -10.20 17.80
CA ALA A 262 7.10 -11.59 17.40
C ALA A 262 6.63 -12.53 18.53
N ALA A 263 5.83 -13.52 18.19
CA ALA A 263 5.47 -14.57 19.14
C ALA A 263 6.69 -15.47 19.36
N ALA A 264 7.33 -15.33 20.53
CA ALA A 264 8.56 -16.03 20.85
C ALA A 264 8.30 -17.24 21.75
N ALA A 265 8.83 -18.39 21.38
CA ALA A 265 8.79 -19.59 22.20
C ALA A 265 9.35 -19.32 23.62
N GLY A 266 8.63 -19.77 24.64
CA GLY A 266 9.01 -19.57 26.02
C GLY A 266 8.79 -18.17 26.59
N SER A 267 8.16 -17.27 25.82
CA SER A 267 7.72 -15.95 26.27
C SER A 267 6.19 -15.85 26.28
N PRO A 268 5.48 -16.36 27.28
CA PRO A 268 4.02 -16.44 27.32
C PRO A 268 3.32 -15.12 26.99
N ALA A 269 3.90 -13.99 27.40
CA ALA A 269 3.33 -12.66 27.14
C ALA A 269 3.20 -12.32 25.64
N THR A 270 4.10 -12.86 24.80
CA THR A 270 4.11 -12.60 23.35
C THR A 270 3.40 -13.71 22.54
N MET A 271 3.16 -14.86 23.16
CA MET A 271 2.50 -16.02 22.52
C MET A 271 0.98 -15.80 22.44
N TYR A 272 0.35 -16.45 21.46
CA TYR A 272 -1.09 -16.50 21.38
C TYR A 272 -1.64 -17.55 22.36
N ARG A 273 -2.69 -17.20 23.09
CA ARG A 273 -3.33 -18.11 24.07
C ARG A 273 -4.26 -19.07 23.36
N ALA A 274 -4.01 -20.37 23.45
CA ALA A 274 -4.96 -21.38 23.01
C ALA A 274 -6.28 -21.21 23.77
N HIS A 275 -7.40 -21.21 23.03
CA HIS A 275 -8.74 -21.10 23.59
C HIS A 275 -9.65 -22.14 22.95
N GLN A 276 -10.47 -22.81 23.76
CA GLN A 276 -11.50 -23.73 23.28
C GLN A 276 -12.81 -22.97 23.14
N ALA A 277 -12.89 -22.12 22.12
CA ALA A 277 -14.05 -21.27 21.91
C ALA A 277 -15.24 -22.08 21.39
N SER A 278 -16.41 -21.95 22.05
CA SER A 278 -17.65 -22.52 21.54
C SER A 278 -18.11 -21.87 20.23
N ALA A 279 -17.74 -20.61 20.02
CA ALA A 279 -18.03 -19.81 18.84
C ALA A 279 -16.74 -19.50 18.06
N CYS A 280 -15.92 -20.54 17.77
CA CYS A 280 -14.68 -20.42 17.01
C CYS A 280 -15.01 -20.14 15.54
N PRO A 281 -14.56 -19.03 14.95
CA PRO A 281 -14.80 -18.74 13.53
C PRO A 281 -14.07 -19.73 12.62
N VAL A 282 -14.35 -19.67 11.32
CA VAL A 282 -13.58 -20.44 10.33
C VAL A 282 -12.11 -20.06 10.39
N ALA A 283 -11.21 -21.04 10.19
CA ALA A 283 -9.77 -20.81 10.26
C ALA A 283 -9.32 -19.72 9.29
N MET A 284 -8.46 -18.81 9.77
CA MET A 284 -7.83 -17.79 8.94
C MET A 284 -7.00 -18.40 7.81
N MET A 285 -6.68 -17.57 6.83
CA MET A 285 -5.73 -17.91 5.77
C MET A 285 -4.62 -16.85 5.76
N THR A 286 -3.37 -17.29 5.87
CA THR A 286 -2.21 -16.41 5.75
C THR A 286 -2.04 -15.94 4.31
N LEU A 287 -1.09 -15.00 4.05
CA LEU A 287 -0.83 -14.46 2.73
C LEU A 287 -0.72 -15.56 1.66
N SER A 288 -1.60 -15.50 0.69
CA SER A 288 -1.72 -16.48 -0.39
C SER A 288 -1.94 -15.79 -1.74
N THR A 289 -1.53 -16.48 -2.80
CA THR A 289 -1.82 -16.16 -4.21
C THR A 289 -2.82 -17.15 -4.81
N ASP A 290 -3.31 -18.11 -4.02
CA ASP A 290 -4.32 -19.07 -4.45
C ASP A 290 -5.72 -18.44 -4.37
N TRP A 291 -6.13 -17.84 -5.48
CA TRP A 291 -7.42 -17.16 -5.61
C TRP A 291 -8.63 -18.09 -5.39
N ILE A 292 -8.47 -19.39 -5.69
CA ILE A 292 -9.55 -20.38 -5.48
C ILE A 292 -9.71 -20.64 -3.98
N ALA A 293 -8.61 -20.89 -3.28
CA ALA A 293 -8.62 -21.11 -1.84
C ALA A 293 -9.08 -19.86 -1.05
N LEU A 294 -8.70 -18.65 -1.51
CA LEU A 294 -9.16 -17.39 -0.93
C LEU A 294 -10.69 -17.24 -1.04
N ASN A 295 -11.27 -17.51 -2.21
CA ASN A 295 -12.71 -17.46 -2.38
C ASN A 295 -13.42 -18.52 -1.53
N ALA A 296 -12.94 -19.76 -1.51
CA ALA A 296 -13.49 -20.82 -0.68
C ALA A 296 -13.45 -20.48 0.83
N LYS A 297 -12.41 -19.73 1.27
CA LYS A 297 -12.31 -19.25 2.65
C LYS A 297 -13.42 -18.26 2.99
N ILE A 298 -13.74 -17.33 2.08
CA ILE A 298 -14.85 -16.38 2.24
C ILE A 298 -16.19 -17.14 2.29
N ASP A 299 -16.40 -18.11 1.39
CA ASP A 299 -17.63 -18.91 1.37
C ASP A 299 -17.86 -19.68 2.68
N ALA A 300 -16.80 -20.13 3.32
CA ALA A 300 -16.85 -20.89 4.56
C ALA A 300 -17.18 -20.04 5.81
N MET A 301 -17.16 -18.69 5.72
CA MET A 301 -17.49 -17.83 6.86
C MET A 301 -18.94 -18.02 7.30
N THR A 302 -19.16 -18.16 8.61
CA THR A 302 -20.49 -18.31 9.21
C THR A 302 -20.53 -17.45 10.48
N PRO A 303 -21.49 -16.53 10.61
CA PRO A 303 -21.58 -15.63 11.75
C PRO A 303 -21.70 -16.37 13.08
N THR A 304 -20.84 -16.03 14.05
CA THR A 304 -20.85 -16.63 15.38
C THR A 304 -20.12 -15.77 16.41
N GLY A 305 -20.53 -15.84 17.67
CA GLY A 305 -19.83 -15.26 18.80
C GLY A 305 -19.96 -13.75 18.99
N ASN A 306 -19.23 -13.25 19.96
CA ASN A 306 -19.11 -11.84 20.34
C ASN A 306 -18.00 -11.14 19.55
N THR A 307 -17.88 -9.79 19.72
CA THR A 307 -17.02 -8.95 18.89
C THR A 307 -15.77 -8.49 19.66
N ASN A 308 -14.60 -8.76 19.08
CA ASN A 308 -13.29 -8.23 19.49
C ASN A 308 -12.53 -7.74 18.25
N VAL A 309 -12.69 -6.48 17.93
CA VAL A 309 -12.02 -5.86 16.77
C VAL A 309 -10.51 -5.81 16.97
N THR A 310 -10.04 -5.74 18.24
CA THR A 310 -8.62 -5.66 18.57
C THR A 310 -7.85 -6.87 18.05
N ILE A 311 -8.34 -8.10 18.34
CA ILE A 311 -7.65 -9.32 17.90
C ILE A 311 -7.71 -9.47 16.38
N GLY A 312 -8.85 -9.13 15.76
CA GLY A 312 -8.99 -9.16 14.30
C GLY A 312 -7.95 -8.28 13.61
N LEU A 313 -7.81 -7.04 14.07
CA LEU A 313 -6.82 -6.09 13.57
C LEU A 313 -5.38 -6.55 13.86
N GLN A 314 -5.11 -6.99 15.11
CA GLN A 314 -3.77 -7.38 15.52
C GLN A 314 -3.26 -8.59 14.72
N VAL A 315 -4.09 -9.61 14.51
CA VAL A 315 -3.72 -10.78 13.71
C VAL A 315 -3.57 -10.43 12.23
N ALA A 316 -4.42 -9.53 11.70
CA ALA A 316 -4.28 -9.02 10.35
C ALA A 316 -2.94 -8.30 10.15
N TRP A 317 -2.56 -7.43 11.08
CA TRP A 317 -1.27 -6.77 11.07
C TRP A 317 -0.11 -7.76 11.19
N GLN A 318 -0.19 -8.73 12.10
CA GLN A 318 0.81 -9.78 12.26
C GLN A 318 0.97 -10.60 10.97
N SER A 319 -0.13 -10.87 10.24
CA SER A 319 -0.09 -11.60 8.97
C SER A 319 0.63 -10.87 7.83
N LEU A 320 0.82 -9.54 7.97
CA LEU A 320 1.56 -8.70 7.03
C LEU A 320 3.02 -8.44 7.47
N SER A 321 3.43 -8.99 8.60
CA SER A 321 4.68 -8.66 9.26
C SER A 321 5.72 -9.77 9.07
N PRO A 322 7.01 -9.42 8.88
CA PRO A 322 8.07 -10.40 8.62
C PRO A 322 8.55 -11.09 9.90
N VAL A 323 7.68 -11.22 10.90
CA VAL A 323 7.97 -11.82 12.19
C VAL A 323 7.06 -13.01 12.47
N ALA A 324 7.51 -13.88 13.38
CA ALA A 324 6.72 -15.03 13.81
C ALA A 324 5.36 -14.57 14.40
N PRO A 325 4.27 -15.33 14.19
CA PRO A 325 4.26 -16.70 13.64
C PRO A 325 4.08 -16.78 12.11
N PHE A 326 3.64 -15.71 11.44
CA PHE A 326 3.19 -15.82 10.05
C PHE A 326 4.28 -15.52 9.02
N ASN A 327 5.39 -14.87 9.43
CA ASN A 327 6.60 -14.65 8.62
C ASN A 327 6.30 -14.13 7.19
N ALA A 328 5.53 -13.06 7.07
CA ALA A 328 5.28 -12.41 5.79
C ALA A 328 6.59 -11.95 5.13
N PRO A 329 6.60 -11.67 3.82
CA PRO A 329 7.77 -11.11 3.16
C PRO A 329 8.28 -9.82 3.83
N ALA A 330 9.59 -9.66 3.84
CA ALA A 330 10.23 -8.46 4.38
C ALA A 330 9.73 -7.20 3.66
N PRO A 331 9.68 -6.05 4.33
CA PRO A 331 9.36 -4.77 3.69
C PRO A 331 10.32 -4.47 2.54
N SER A 332 9.78 -3.95 1.45
CA SER A 332 10.56 -3.40 0.33
C SER A 332 9.89 -2.11 -0.16
N PRO A 333 10.63 -1.20 -0.80
CA PRO A 333 10.07 0.08 -1.27
C PRO A 333 8.91 -0.07 -2.26
N ASP A 334 8.86 -1.21 -2.96
CA ASP A 334 7.84 -1.59 -3.94
C ASP A 334 6.68 -2.39 -3.33
N LEU A 335 6.65 -2.63 -2.02
CA LEU A 335 5.61 -3.40 -1.35
C LEU A 335 4.70 -2.51 -0.50
N ASP A 336 3.45 -2.37 -0.91
CA ASP A 336 2.40 -1.78 -0.09
C ASP A 336 1.75 -2.85 0.80
N LYS A 337 1.57 -2.51 2.07
CA LYS A 337 0.88 -3.35 3.07
C LYS A 337 -0.41 -2.66 3.48
N VAL A 338 -1.52 -3.38 3.34
CA VAL A 338 -2.86 -2.82 3.54
C VAL A 338 -3.70 -3.75 4.39
N ILE A 339 -4.48 -3.19 5.32
CA ILE A 339 -5.54 -3.88 6.04
C ILE A 339 -6.87 -3.28 5.62
N ILE A 340 -7.85 -4.13 5.31
CA ILE A 340 -9.26 -3.76 5.26
C ILE A 340 -9.89 -4.34 6.50
N LEU A 341 -10.31 -3.48 7.42
CA LEU A 341 -11.01 -3.84 8.66
C LEU A 341 -12.49 -3.56 8.47
N LEU A 342 -13.31 -4.61 8.47
CA LEU A 342 -14.76 -4.49 8.37
C LEU A 342 -15.39 -5.02 9.65
N THR A 343 -16.32 -4.24 10.22
CA THR A 343 -17.15 -4.66 11.36
C THR A 343 -18.54 -4.03 11.27
N ASP A 344 -19.53 -4.77 11.77
CA ASP A 344 -20.92 -4.36 11.89
C ASP A 344 -21.34 -4.08 13.34
N GLY A 345 -20.39 -4.17 14.29
CA GLY A 345 -20.71 -4.11 15.69
C GLY A 345 -19.77 -3.25 16.53
N THR A 346 -20.23 -3.00 17.75
CA THR A 346 -19.35 -2.49 18.81
C THR A 346 -18.58 -3.64 19.45
N ASN A 347 -17.41 -3.37 19.99
CA ASN A 347 -16.69 -4.33 20.80
C ASN A 347 -17.55 -4.78 21.99
N THR A 348 -17.66 -6.09 22.21
CA THR A 348 -18.51 -6.63 23.27
C THR A 348 -17.76 -7.46 24.30
N GLN A 349 -16.66 -8.10 23.90
CA GLN A 349 -15.88 -8.96 24.75
C GLN A 349 -14.46 -9.13 24.21
N ASN A 350 -13.47 -9.09 25.10
CA ASN A 350 -12.13 -9.59 24.87
C ASN A 350 -11.66 -10.42 26.06
N ARG A 351 -10.43 -10.90 26.08
CA ARG A 351 -9.87 -11.69 27.19
C ARG A 351 -9.94 -10.96 28.53
N TRP A 352 -9.92 -9.62 28.55
CA TRP A 352 -9.76 -8.80 29.75
C TRP A 352 -11.02 -8.07 30.19
N SER A 353 -11.96 -7.84 29.28
CA SER A 353 -13.11 -6.98 29.53
C SER A 353 -14.30 -7.33 28.66
N SER A 354 -15.49 -7.04 29.18
CA SER A 354 -16.73 -6.97 28.42
C SER A 354 -17.26 -5.53 28.26
N THR A 355 -16.44 -4.54 28.61
CA THR A 355 -16.78 -3.12 28.48
C THR A 355 -16.28 -2.59 27.15
N ALA A 356 -17.21 -2.17 26.26
CA ALA A 356 -16.88 -1.70 24.92
C ALA A 356 -15.78 -0.63 24.90
N SER A 357 -15.88 0.40 25.74
CA SER A 357 -14.89 1.49 25.76
C SER A 357 -13.48 1.04 26.15
N ALA A 358 -13.35 0.04 27.02
CA ALA A 358 -12.05 -0.50 27.39
C ALA A 358 -11.42 -1.29 26.22
N ILE A 359 -12.22 -2.02 25.45
CA ILE A 359 -11.78 -2.75 24.27
C ILE A 359 -11.49 -1.78 23.13
N ASP A 360 -12.33 -0.76 22.94
CA ASP A 360 -12.12 0.30 21.93
C ASP A 360 -10.79 1.02 22.12
N ALA A 361 -10.41 1.31 23.36
CA ALA A 361 -9.12 1.92 23.68
C ALA A 361 -7.94 1.00 23.26
N ARG A 362 -8.10 -0.33 23.36
CA ARG A 362 -7.10 -1.30 22.87
C ARG A 362 -7.06 -1.33 21.36
N THR A 363 -8.24 -1.35 20.72
CA THR A 363 -8.35 -1.32 19.25
C THR A 363 -7.69 -0.05 18.69
N GLN A 364 -7.97 1.13 19.30
CA GLN A 364 -7.35 2.39 18.87
C GLN A 364 -5.83 2.33 18.96
N LYS A 365 -5.30 1.81 20.07
CA LYS A 365 -3.84 1.65 20.26
C LYS A 365 -3.24 0.71 19.20
N ALA A 366 -3.92 -0.38 18.86
CA ALA A 366 -3.48 -1.29 17.80
C ALA A 366 -3.49 -0.62 16.41
N CYS A 367 -4.53 0.19 16.12
CA CYS A 367 -4.60 0.98 14.88
C CYS A 367 -3.43 1.96 14.78
N ASP A 368 -3.14 2.70 15.85
CA ASP A 368 -2.08 3.71 15.84
C ASP A 368 -0.69 3.06 15.68
N ASN A 369 -0.46 1.95 16.35
CA ASN A 369 0.78 1.20 16.22
C ASN A 369 0.94 0.58 14.82
N ALA A 370 -0.12 0.04 14.23
CA ALA A 370 -0.07 -0.50 12.87
C ALA A 370 0.19 0.60 11.82
N LYS A 371 -0.41 1.79 11.99
CA LYS A 371 -0.13 2.96 11.14
C LYS A 371 1.33 3.42 11.28
N ALA A 372 1.89 3.37 12.49
CA ALA A 372 3.31 3.69 12.73
C ALA A 372 4.26 2.71 12.02
N ASP A 373 3.85 1.46 11.81
CA ASP A 373 4.55 0.45 11.00
C ASP A 373 4.30 0.58 9.49
N ASN A 374 3.80 1.74 9.03
CA ASN A 374 3.45 2.02 7.63
C ASN A 374 2.39 1.08 7.03
N ILE A 375 1.53 0.50 7.84
CA ILE A 375 0.36 -0.24 7.37
C ILE A 375 -0.75 0.76 7.01
N LYS A 376 -1.27 0.67 5.80
CA LYS A 376 -2.46 1.43 5.38
C LYS A 376 -3.71 0.69 5.86
N ILE A 377 -4.59 1.37 6.58
CA ILE A 377 -5.81 0.77 7.12
C ILE A 377 -7.01 1.44 6.46
N TYR A 378 -7.80 0.64 5.77
CA TYR A 378 -9.17 0.97 5.37
C TYR A 378 -10.12 0.42 6.42
N THR A 379 -11.10 1.21 6.82
CA THR A 379 -12.13 0.76 7.76
C THR A 379 -13.51 0.87 7.13
N VAL A 380 -14.31 -0.17 7.32
CA VAL A 380 -15.67 -0.25 6.80
C VAL A 380 -16.61 -0.53 7.95
N ARG A 381 -17.47 0.45 8.29
CA ARG A 381 -18.54 0.32 9.27
C ARG A 381 -19.79 -0.16 8.55
N VAL A 382 -20.43 -1.20 9.02
CA VAL A 382 -21.62 -1.77 8.38
C VAL A 382 -22.83 -1.60 9.29
N ILE A 383 -23.64 -0.58 9.04
CA ILE A 383 -24.90 -0.25 9.74
C ILE A 383 -24.64 0.17 11.20
N GLU A 384 -24.00 -0.67 11.99
CA GLU A 384 -23.73 -0.46 13.42
C GLU A 384 -22.22 -0.39 13.69
N GLY A 385 -21.80 -0.22 14.95
CA GLY A 385 -20.40 -0.11 15.34
C GLY A 385 -19.97 1.32 15.70
N ASN A 386 -18.82 1.45 16.35
CA ASN A 386 -18.28 2.73 16.81
C ASN A 386 -17.65 3.51 15.64
N ALA A 387 -18.41 4.47 15.09
CA ALA A 387 -17.99 5.31 13.97
C ALA A 387 -16.69 6.09 14.28
N ALA A 388 -16.59 6.68 15.48
CA ALA A 388 -15.43 7.48 15.87
C ALA A 388 -14.16 6.62 15.94
N LEU A 389 -14.25 5.44 16.51
CA LEU A 389 -13.13 4.48 16.55
C LEU A 389 -12.66 4.12 15.13
N LEU A 390 -13.59 3.77 14.24
CA LEU A 390 -13.25 3.33 12.89
C LEU A 390 -12.72 4.48 12.01
N GLN A 391 -13.24 5.71 12.19
CA GLN A 391 -12.70 6.92 11.55
C GLN A 391 -11.25 7.18 11.99
N ASN A 392 -10.98 7.09 13.29
CA ASN A 392 -9.64 7.31 13.84
C ASN A 392 -8.67 6.18 13.48
N CYS A 393 -9.16 4.95 13.31
CA CYS A 393 -8.39 3.79 12.89
C CYS A 393 -7.96 3.89 11.43
N ALA A 394 -8.79 4.43 10.55
CA ALA A 394 -8.46 4.64 9.15
C ALA A 394 -7.17 5.47 9.01
N THR A 395 -6.33 5.16 8.03
CA THR A 395 -5.07 5.89 7.81
C THR A 395 -5.33 7.31 7.31
N LYS A 396 -6.40 7.51 6.53
CA LYS A 396 -6.86 8.80 6.02
C LYS A 396 -8.38 8.86 6.07
N PRO A 397 -8.98 10.07 6.09
CA PRO A 397 -10.45 10.22 6.10
C PRO A 397 -11.14 9.53 4.91
N ASP A 398 -10.53 9.53 3.74
CA ASP A 398 -11.02 8.89 2.51
C ASP A 398 -10.89 7.36 2.51
N MET A 399 -10.26 6.79 3.54
CA MET A 399 -10.15 5.34 3.80
C MET A 399 -11.17 4.83 4.83
N TYR A 400 -12.06 5.68 5.33
CA TYR A 400 -13.19 5.29 6.17
C TYR A 400 -14.48 5.27 5.34
N TYR A 401 -15.22 4.18 5.41
CA TYR A 401 -16.49 3.99 4.74
C TYR A 401 -17.58 3.68 5.76
N ASP A 402 -18.67 4.46 5.70
CA ASP A 402 -19.86 4.28 6.54
C ASP A 402 -21.00 3.73 5.69
N VAL A 403 -21.28 2.44 5.84
CA VAL A 403 -22.28 1.71 5.06
C VAL A 403 -23.56 1.60 5.87
N GLN A 404 -24.61 2.28 5.43
CA GLN A 404 -25.92 2.30 6.10
C GLN A 404 -26.83 1.13 5.71
N GLN A 405 -26.53 0.45 4.60
CA GLN A 405 -27.26 -0.71 4.10
C GLN A 405 -26.27 -1.74 3.54
N ALA A 406 -26.47 -3.02 3.85
CA ALA A 406 -25.57 -4.08 3.41
C ALA A 406 -25.31 -4.10 1.88
N ALA A 407 -26.32 -3.76 1.07
CA ALA A 407 -26.19 -3.68 -0.39
C ALA A 407 -25.13 -2.68 -0.88
N GLN A 408 -24.74 -1.69 -0.07
CA GLN A 408 -23.70 -0.71 -0.43
C GLN A 408 -22.29 -1.29 -0.34
N LEU A 409 -22.08 -2.43 0.34
CA LEU A 409 -20.77 -3.05 0.51
C LEU A 409 -20.08 -3.35 -0.82
N ALA A 410 -20.82 -3.84 -1.81
CA ALA A 410 -20.27 -4.14 -3.13
C ALA A 410 -19.63 -2.90 -3.79
N GLY A 411 -20.27 -1.74 -3.70
CA GLY A 411 -19.74 -0.48 -4.22
C GLY A 411 -18.50 0.00 -3.45
N VAL A 412 -18.50 -0.12 -2.12
CA VAL A 412 -17.37 0.24 -1.25
C VAL A 412 -16.16 -0.61 -1.57
N PHE A 413 -16.31 -1.93 -1.62
CA PHE A 413 -15.21 -2.84 -1.92
C PHE A 413 -14.69 -2.67 -3.34
N THR A 414 -15.56 -2.36 -4.31
CA THR A 414 -15.15 -2.00 -5.67
C THR A 414 -14.28 -0.73 -5.67
N SER A 415 -14.70 0.30 -4.93
CA SER A 415 -13.93 1.55 -4.81
C SER A 415 -12.56 1.31 -4.15
N ILE A 416 -12.50 0.51 -3.08
CA ILE A 416 -11.25 0.14 -2.43
C ILE A 416 -10.36 -0.65 -3.39
N ALA A 417 -10.92 -1.64 -4.10
CA ALA A 417 -10.17 -2.45 -5.08
C ALA A 417 -9.56 -1.59 -6.19
N GLN A 418 -10.33 -0.65 -6.73
CA GLN A 418 -9.86 0.30 -7.74
C GLN A 418 -8.76 1.22 -7.21
N ASN A 419 -8.91 1.73 -5.99
CA ASN A 419 -7.87 2.53 -5.34
C ASN A 419 -6.58 1.73 -5.15
N LEU A 420 -6.67 0.48 -4.71
CA LEU A 420 -5.52 -0.40 -4.54
C LEU A 420 -4.87 -0.76 -5.88
N ALA A 421 -5.67 -1.00 -6.93
CA ALA A 421 -5.18 -1.26 -8.28
C ALA A 421 -4.48 -0.01 -8.87
N ASN A 422 -5.07 1.18 -8.70
CA ASN A 422 -4.51 2.44 -9.20
C ASN A 422 -3.23 2.86 -8.47
N LEU A 423 -3.12 2.64 -7.15
CA LEU A 423 -1.90 2.90 -6.37
C LEU A 423 -0.69 2.11 -6.88
N ARG A 424 -0.90 1.01 -7.61
CA ARG A 424 0.14 0.19 -8.21
C ARG A 424 0.63 0.74 -9.56
N ILE A 425 -0.14 1.61 -10.21
CA ILE A 425 0.14 2.17 -11.53
C ILE A 425 0.70 3.60 -11.43
N ALA A 426 0.39 4.30 -10.34
CA ALA A 426 0.70 5.71 -10.15
C ALA A 426 1.95 5.92 -9.30
N LYS A 427 3.14 5.76 -9.89
CA LYS A 427 4.34 6.57 -9.55
C LYS A 427 5.39 6.44 -10.61
#